data_0f02022a440ef1c82756c63da8373c96
#
_entry.id   0f02022a440ef1c82756c63da8373c96
#
_cell.length_a   1.000
_cell.length_b   1.000
_cell.length_c   1.000
_cell.angle_alpha   90.00
_cell.angle_beta   90.00
_cell.angle_gamma   90.00
#
_symmetry.space_group_name_H-M   'P 1'
#
loop_
_entity.id
_entity.type
_entity.pdbx_description
1 polymer ?
#
loop_
_entity_poly.entity_id
_entity_poly.type
_entity_poly.pdbx_seq_one_letter_code
_entity_poly.pdbx_strand_id
1 'polypeptide(L)'
;VVPAWLPEGMFDSAALDRPGVNPREAAAKIRTGIICNPKSHRNRSSVEATKPFLSGTVLAVTPRTQDELAEVLTDFARHGIELLVIDGGDGTIRDVMTAAARVWTGAAPRVAIVPSGKTNALALDLGIPDSWTLDQALTAARHGRVKLRSPVEVIRKDSGAKLCGFLFGAGAFVDATALAQRTHRAGAFNGVAVGLALCWAILQTLFGGANSAWRAGNRMRIRFQSRGDEGVHAAGKHADTDRARYILLASTLKRMPIGIRPFGVPRAGLKTLLVDAPPRWLAAATPLIVAGSPAAWLDRAGYHRIDSPSFDLSIDSGFILDGEVYPGGDLTVREARALSFVVP
;
A
#
# COMPACT_ATOMS: atom_id res chain seq x y z
N VAL A 1 -26.08 1.97 32.77
CA VAL A 1 -25.54 3.31 33.11
C VAL A 1 -24.96 3.86 31.83
N VAL A 2 -25.67 4.79 31.19
CA VAL A 2 -25.25 5.47 29.94
C VAL A 2 -24.33 6.61 30.35
N PRO A 3 -23.15 6.82 29.71
CA PRO A 3 -22.27 7.94 30.04
C PRO A 3 -22.91 9.28 29.67
N ALA A 4 -22.80 10.29 30.56
CA ALA A 4 -23.46 11.59 30.51
C ALA A 4 -22.94 12.60 29.47
N TRP A 5 -22.25 12.16 28.40
CA TRP A 5 -21.66 13.04 27.37
C TRP A 5 -22.20 12.85 25.95
N LEU A 6 -23.25 12.05 25.77
CA LEU A 6 -23.94 11.91 24.47
C LEU A 6 -24.97 13.04 24.31
N PRO A 7 -24.93 13.82 23.22
CA PRO A 7 -25.93 14.87 22.99
C PRO A 7 -27.32 14.23 22.81
N GLU A 8 -28.30 14.77 23.54
CA GLU A 8 -29.72 14.45 23.37
C GLU A 8 -30.14 14.84 21.95
N GLY A 9 -30.65 13.88 21.20
CA GLY A 9 -31.18 14.12 19.84
C GLY A 9 -30.72 13.16 18.76
N MET A 10 -29.94 12.12 19.07
CA MET A 10 -29.39 11.22 18.05
C MET A 10 -30.26 10.00 17.70
N PHE A 11 -31.45 9.90 18.26
CA PHE A 11 -32.43 8.88 17.89
C PHE A 11 -33.74 9.56 17.51
N ASP A 12 -34.02 9.61 16.23
CA ASP A 12 -35.33 9.98 15.72
C ASP A 12 -36.34 8.89 16.13
N SER A 13 -37.11 9.14 17.16
CA SER A 13 -38.12 8.22 17.68
C SER A 13 -39.28 7.98 16.69
N ALA A 14 -39.37 8.76 15.63
CA ALA A 14 -40.37 8.61 14.57
C ALA A 14 -40.10 7.39 13.63
N ALA A 15 -38.90 6.80 13.67
CA ALA A 15 -38.58 5.60 12.88
C ALA A 15 -39.08 4.29 13.52
N LEU A 16 -39.55 4.32 14.77
CA LEU A 16 -39.97 3.12 15.53
C LEU A 16 -41.41 2.74 15.38
N ASP A 17 -42.24 3.59 14.75
CA ASP A 17 -43.72 3.39 14.67
C ASP A 17 -44.24 2.91 13.30
N ARG A 18 -43.38 2.34 12.46
CA ARG A 18 -43.82 1.69 11.21
C ARG A 18 -44.18 0.23 11.49
N PRO A 19 -45.49 -0.17 11.34
CA PRO A 19 -45.88 -1.56 11.56
C PRO A 19 -45.26 -2.47 10.49
N GLY A 20 -44.47 -3.46 10.91
CA GLY A 20 -43.90 -4.51 10.07
C GLY A 20 -42.39 -4.50 9.87
N VAL A 21 -41.65 -3.56 10.43
CA VAL A 21 -40.17 -3.56 10.39
C VAL A 21 -39.62 -3.97 11.76
N ASN A 22 -38.97 -5.14 11.82
CA ASN A 22 -38.28 -5.56 13.02
C ASN A 22 -37.17 -4.53 13.34
N PRO A 23 -37.17 -3.86 14.51
CA PRO A 23 -36.19 -2.85 14.85
C PRO A 23 -34.75 -3.36 14.79
N ARG A 24 -34.52 -4.68 14.95
CA ARG A 24 -33.22 -5.34 14.78
C ARG A 24 -32.80 -5.49 13.32
N GLU A 25 -33.75 -5.55 12.37
CA GLU A 25 -33.46 -5.59 10.91
C GLU A 25 -33.23 -4.18 10.32
N ALA A 26 -33.91 -3.17 10.85
CA ALA A 26 -33.74 -1.78 10.41
C ALA A 26 -32.35 -1.22 10.80
N ALA A 27 -31.77 -1.68 11.92
CA ALA A 27 -30.48 -1.25 12.43
C ALA A 27 -29.26 -1.86 11.71
N ALA A 28 -29.41 -2.68 10.64
CA ALA A 28 -28.35 -3.56 10.18
C ALA A 28 -28.00 -3.50 8.68
N LYS A 29 -28.42 -2.50 7.93
CA LYS A 29 -28.06 -2.44 6.50
C LYS A 29 -26.98 -1.39 6.25
N ILE A 30 -25.70 -1.81 6.41
CA ILE A 30 -24.54 -1.00 6.03
C ILE A 30 -24.58 -0.77 4.51
N ARG A 31 -24.59 0.48 4.07
CA ARG A 31 -24.52 0.83 2.64
C ARG A 31 -23.14 0.45 2.13
N THR A 32 -23.10 -0.54 1.25
CA THR A 32 -21.86 -1.19 0.82
C THR A 32 -21.63 -1.01 -0.67
N GLY A 33 -20.47 -0.50 -1.04
CA GLY A 33 -19.94 -0.51 -2.40
C GLY A 33 -18.90 -1.62 -2.56
N ILE A 34 -19.00 -2.43 -3.61
CA ILE A 34 -18.08 -3.52 -3.90
C ILE A 34 -17.42 -3.25 -5.24
N ILE A 35 -16.09 -3.22 -5.26
CA ILE A 35 -15.29 -3.17 -6.47
C ILE A 35 -14.63 -4.52 -6.64
N CYS A 36 -14.94 -5.19 -7.75
CA CYS A 36 -14.38 -6.49 -8.11
C CYS A 36 -13.45 -6.35 -9.32
N ASN A 37 -12.24 -6.92 -9.25
CA ASN A 37 -11.35 -7.02 -10.38
C ASN A 37 -11.36 -8.43 -10.97
N PRO A 38 -11.99 -8.67 -12.14
CA PRO A 38 -12.08 -9.99 -12.76
C PRO A 38 -10.72 -10.51 -13.26
N LYS A 39 -9.72 -9.62 -13.41
CA LYS A 39 -8.36 -9.99 -13.82
C LYS A 39 -7.49 -10.47 -12.67
N SER A 40 -7.96 -10.37 -11.43
CA SER A 40 -7.24 -10.89 -10.25
C SER A 40 -7.07 -12.39 -10.30
N HIS A 41 -5.99 -12.89 -9.69
CA HIS A 41 -5.56 -14.28 -9.82
C HIS A 41 -6.66 -15.30 -9.48
N ARG A 42 -7.41 -15.05 -8.39
CA ARG A 42 -8.49 -15.93 -7.94
C ARG A 42 -9.76 -15.76 -8.79
N ASN A 43 -10.06 -14.53 -9.24
CA ASN A 43 -11.30 -14.22 -9.95
C ASN A 43 -11.30 -14.72 -11.41
N ARG A 44 -10.12 -15.03 -11.99
CA ARG A 44 -10.00 -15.60 -13.35
C ARG A 44 -10.63 -16.97 -13.49
N SER A 45 -10.74 -17.75 -12.42
CA SER A 45 -11.34 -19.08 -12.43
C SER A 45 -12.86 -19.07 -12.18
N SER A 46 -13.42 -17.95 -11.71
CA SER A 46 -14.83 -17.74 -11.48
C SER A 46 -15.40 -16.80 -12.54
N VAL A 47 -15.66 -17.32 -13.75
CA VAL A 47 -16.17 -16.54 -14.91
C VAL A 47 -17.68 -16.27 -14.82
N GLU A 48 -18.31 -16.42 -13.69
CA GLU A 48 -19.62 -15.83 -13.48
C GLU A 48 -19.45 -14.34 -13.21
N ALA A 49 -19.52 -13.58 -14.33
CA ALA A 49 -19.63 -12.14 -14.30
C ALA A 49 -20.64 -11.75 -13.20
N THR A 50 -20.14 -11.11 -12.17
CA THR A 50 -20.98 -10.53 -11.15
C THR A 50 -21.88 -9.53 -11.84
N LYS A 51 -23.10 -9.97 -12.19
CA LYS A 51 -24.16 -9.04 -12.60
C LYS A 51 -24.26 -8.00 -11.49
N PRO A 52 -24.46 -6.72 -11.78
CA PRO A 52 -24.63 -5.72 -10.76
C PRO A 52 -25.73 -6.21 -9.80
N PHE A 53 -25.30 -6.65 -8.61
CA PHE A 53 -26.21 -7.18 -7.61
C PHE A 53 -26.82 -5.98 -6.88
N LEU A 54 -27.97 -5.56 -7.35
CA LEU A 54 -28.75 -4.47 -6.79
C LEU A 54 -29.74 -5.02 -5.75
N SER A 55 -29.26 -5.23 -4.55
CA SER A 55 -30.14 -5.20 -3.38
C SER A 55 -30.00 -3.80 -2.79
N GLY A 56 -31.09 -3.13 -2.41
CA GLY A 56 -31.14 -1.69 -2.09
C GLY A 56 -30.11 -1.09 -1.12
N THR A 57 -29.10 -1.87 -0.72
CA THR A 57 -27.99 -1.46 0.16
C THR A 57 -26.62 -1.92 -0.33
N VAL A 58 -26.51 -2.72 -1.39
CA VAL A 58 -25.23 -3.24 -1.92
C VAL A 58 -25.12 -2.93 -3.41
N LEU A 59 -24.07 -2.22 -3.78
CA LEU A 59 -23.71 -1.87 -5.16
C LEU A 59 -22.42 -2.60 -5.52
N ALA A 60 -22.45 -3.59 -6.42
CA ALA A 60 -21.27 -4.30 -6.90
C ALA A 60 -20.95 -3.91 -8.34
N VAL A 61 -19.72 -3.51 -8.62
CA VAL A 61 -19.28 -3.00 -9.92
C VAL A 61 -17.89 -3.55 -10.27
N THR A 62 -17.67 -3.71 -11.57
CA THR A 62 -16.39 -4.19 -12.14
C THR A 62 -15.83 -3.15 -13.12
N PRO A 63 -15.19 -2.08 -12.64
CA PRO A 63 -14.63 -1.06 -13.51
C PRO A 63 -13.46 -1.63 -14.34
N ARG A 64 -13.39 -1.24 -15.61
CA ARG A 64 -12.38 -1.72 -16.56
C ARG A 64 -11.26 -0.71 -16.79
N THR A 65 -11.55 0.58 -16.53
CA THR A 65 -10.63 1.70 -16.71
C THR A 65 -10.49 2.51 -15.44
N GLN A 66 -9.48 3.37 -15.36
CA GLN A 66 -9.29 4.29 -14.24
C GLN A 66 -10.41 5.34 -14.17
N ASP A 67 -10.92 5.77 -15.33
CA ASP A 67 -12.01 6.75 -15.40
C ASP A 67 -13.32 6.14 -14.91
N GLU A 68 -13.68 4.93 -15.37
CA GLU A 68 -14.82 4.18 -14.83
C GLU A 68 -14.71 3.97 -13.31
N LEU A 69 -13.50 3.68 -12.81
CA LEU A 69 -13.27 3.53 -11.37
C LEU A 69 -13.55 4.83 -10.62
N ALA A 70 -13.10 5.97 -11.16
CA ALA A 70 -13.33 7.28 -10.55
C ALA A 70 -14.83 7.65 -10.55
N GLU A 71 -15.55 7.36 -11.62
CA GLU A 71 -17.01 7.57 -11.72
C GLU A 71 -17.75 6.71 -10.70
N VAL A 72 -17.43 5.41 -10.62
CA VAL A 72 -18.04 4.48 -9.66
C VAL A 72 -17.82 4.94 -8.22
N LEU A 73 -16.61 5.35 -7.86
CA LEU A 73 -16.32 5.82 -6.50
C LEU A 73 -17.05 7.13 -6.19
N THR A 74 -17.20 8.01 -7.21
CA THR A 74 -18.00 9.24 -7.07
C THR A 74 -19.46 8.93 -6.81
N ASP A 75 -20.02 7.94 -7.50
CA ASP A 75 -21.39 7.47 -7.28
C ASP A 75 -21.55 6.82 -5.91
N PHE A 76 -20.58 6.03 -5.48
CA PHE A 76 -20.54 5.47 -4.13
C PHE A 76 -20.57 6.55 -3.06
N ALA A 77 -19.80 7.63 -3.24
CA ALA A 77 -19.80 8.77 -2.33
C ALA A 77 -21.14 9.49 -2.30
N ARG A 78 -21.79 9.70 -3.46
CA ARG A 78 -23.15 10.29 -3.54
C ARG A 78 -24.19 9.44 -2.84
N HIS A 79 -24.08 8.12 -2.92
CA HIS A 79 -24.98 7.19 -2.22
C HIS A 79 -24.62 7.02 -0.74
N GLY A 80 -23.59 7.72 -0.25
CA GLY A 80 -23.17 7.68 1.15
C GLY A 80 -22.75 6.29 1.60
N ILE A 81 -21.94 5.59 0.80
CA ILE A 81 -21.40 4.27 1.14
C ILE A 81 -20.60 4.34 2.46
N GLU A 82 -20.88 3.41 3.36
CA GLU A 82 -20.25 3.29 4.69
C GLU A 82 -19.17 2.20 4.74
N LEU A 83 -19.26 1.24 3.79
CA LEU A 83 -18.29 0.16 3.60
C LEU A 83 -17.91 0.06 2.13
N LEU A 84 -16.62 0.15 1.86
CA LEU A 84 -16.02 -0.10 0.55
C LEU A 84 -15.34 -1.47 0.58
N VAL A 85 -15.83 -2.43 -0.19
CA VAL A 85 -15.20 -3.74 -0.35
C VAL A 85 -14.36 -3.74 -1.62
N ILE A 86 -13.12 -4.19 -1.52
CA ILE A 86 -12.19 -4.32 -2.64
C ILE A 86 -11.84 -5.80 -2.80
N ASP A 87 -12.36 -6.41 -3.86
CA ASP A 87 -12.03 -7.78 -4.26
C ASP A 87 -10.95 -7.75 -5.34
N GLY A 88 -9.71 -7.92 -4.92
CA GLY A 88 -8.55 -7.77 -5.80
C GLY A 88 -7.22 -8.03 -5.11
N GLY A 89 -6.13 -7.87 -5.86
CA GLY A 89 -4.75 -7.87 -5.35
C GLY A 89 -4.25 -6.46 -5.03
N ASP A 90 -2.96 -6.37 -4.63
CA ASP A 90 -2.31 -5.11 -4.21
C ASP A 90 -2.44 -4.00 -5.26
N GLY A 91 -2.32 -4.32 -6.57
CA GLY A 91 -2.53 -3.35 -7.65
C GLY A 91 -3.95 -2.78 -7.70
N THR A 92 -4.98 -3.62 -7.49
CA THR A 92 -6.38 -3.17 -7.42
C THR A 92 -6.59 -2.27 -6.21
N ILE A 93 -6.03 -2.65 -5.06
CA ILE A 93 -6.11 -1.85 -3.83
C ILE A 93 -5.47 -0.49 -4.04
N ARG A 94 -4.26 -0.43 -4.62
CA ARG A 94 -3.56 0.81 -4.99
C ARG A 94 -4.43 1.72 -5.87
N ASP A 95 -5.00 1.17 -6.94
CA ASP A 95 -5.81 1.94 -7.90
C ASP A 95 -7.07 2.49 -7.24
N VAL A 96 -7.77 1.66 -6.46
CA VAL A 96 -8.95 2.07 -5.71
C VAL A 96 -8.60 3.12 -4.65
N MET A 97 -7.51 2.94 -3.88
CA MET A 97 -7.09 3.92 -2.88
C MET A 97 -6.67 5.25 -3.52
N THR A 98 -6.00 5.21 -4.67
CA THR A 98 -5.61 6.40 -5.43
C THR A 98 -6.83 7.20 -5.89
N ALA A 99 -7.84 6.53 -6.44
CA ALA A 99 -9.07 7.18 -6.88
C ALA A 99 -9.92 7.63 -5.69
N ALA A 100 -10.03 6.81 -4.65
CA ALA A 100 -10.77 7.10 -3.41
C ALA A 100 -10.24 8.34 -2.68
N ALA A 101 -8.93 8.56 -2.67
CA ALA A 101 -8.32 9.73 -2.05
C ALA A 101 -8.73 11.07 -2.71
N ARG A 102 -9.19 11.03 -3.95
CA ARG A 102 -9.71 12.21 -4.67
C ARG A 102 -11.18 12.46 -4.36
N VAL A 103 -11.94 11.40 -4.09
CA VAL A 103 -13.39 11.44 -3.86
C VAL A 103 -13.70 11.75 -2.38
N TRP A 104 -13.07 11.04 -1.44
CA TRP A 104 -13.28 11.24 -0.01
C TRP A 104 -12.19 12.12 0.60
N THR A 105 -12.35 13.43 0.48
CA THR A 105 -11.45 14.40 1.12
C THR A 105 -11.69 14.54 2.64
N GLY A 106 -12.89 14.16 3.10
CA GLY A 106 -13.30 14.12 4.50
C GLY A 106 -13.29 12.69 5.08
N ALA A 107 -14.39 12.29 5.74
CA ALA A 107 -14.56 10.94 6.28
C ALA A 107 -14.67 9.92 5.14
N ALA A 108 -13.76 8.96 5.11
CA ALA A 108 -13.81 7.85 4.16
C ALA A 108 -14.61 6.68 4.73
N PRO A 109 -15.25 5.84 3.90
CA PRO A 109 -15.90 4.63 4.35
C PRO A 109 -14.89 3.67 4.99
N ARG A 110 -15.37 2.74 5.81
CA ARG A 110 -14.54 1.60 6.22
C ARG A 110 -14.19 0.76 4.99
N VAL A 111 -13.03 0.15 4.99
CA VAL A 111 -12.55 -0.66 3.86
C VAL A 111 -12.49 -2.12 4.28
N ALA A 112 -13.03 -3.01 3.45
CA ALA A 112 -12.82 -4.44 3.57
C ALA A 112 -12.06 -4.95 2.34
N ILE A 113 -11.12 -5.88 2.54
CA ILE A 113 -10.31 -6.45 1.47
C ILE A 113 -10.66 -7.93 1.34
N VAL A 114 -10.96 -8.36 0.11
CA VAL A 114 -11.03 -9.77 -0.26
C VAL A 114 -9.75 -10.07 -1.08
N PRO A 115 -8.79 -10.83 -0.49
CA PRO A 115 -7.47 -11.00 -1.10
C PRO A 115 -7.54 -11.97 -2.28
N SER A 116 -7.52 -11.44 -3.51
CA SER A 116 -7.60 -12.21 -4.75
C SER A 116 -6.32 -12.12 -5.60
N GLY A 117 -5.28 -11.45 -5.11
CA GLY A 117 -3.97 -11.32 -5.74
C GLY A 117 -3.02 -12.48 -5.45
N LYS A 118 -1.77 -12.35 -5.91
CA LYS A 118 -0.70 -13.32 -5.65
C LYS A 118 0.04 -13.06 -4.34
N THR A 119 0.28 -11.80 -4.00
CA THR A 119 1.11 -11.40 -2.85
C THR A 119 0.28 -10.95 -1.67
N ASN A 120 -0.80 -10.16 -1.92
CA ASN A 120 -1.74 -9.67 -0.92
C ASN A 120 -1.05 -9.03 0.30
N ALA A 121 -0.06 -8.15 0.05
CA ALA A 121 0.82 -7.59 1.08
C ALA A 121 0.04 -6.85 2.18
N LEU A 122 -0.95 -6.03 1.81
CA LEU A 122 -1.78 -5.32 2.78
C LEU A 122 -2.67 -6.28 3.58
N ALA A 123 -3.27 -7.29 2.94
CA ALA A 123 -4.09 -8.29 3.64
C ALA A 123 -3.26 -9.05 4.68
N LEU A 124 -2.05 -9.46 4.31
CA LEU A 124 -1.09 -10.11 5.22
C LEU A 124 -0.75 -9.19 6.41
N ASP A 125 -0.47 -7.91 6.17
CA ASP A 125 -0.18 -6.93 7.24
C ASP A 125 -1.36 -6.75 8.19
N LEU A 126 -2.57 -6.75 7.67
CA LEU A 126 -3.81 -6.68 8.45
C LEU A 126 -4.13 -7.98 9.19
N GLY A 127 -3.51 -9.09 8.81
CA GLY A 127 -3.79 -10.43 9.34
C GLY A 127 -5.06 -11.02 8.75
N ILE A 128 -5.41 -10.64 7.52
CA ILE A 128 -6.51 -11.21 6.75
C ILE A 128 -5.99 -12.46 6.05
N PRO A 129 -6.58 -13.65 6.26
CA PRO A 129 -6.13 -14.88 5.62
C PRO A 129 -6.48 -14.88 4.12
N ASP A 130 -5.70 -15.59 3.30
CA ASP A 130 -5.97 -15.69 1.87
C ASP A 130 -7.32 -16.38 1.56
N SER A 131 -7.82 -17.21 2.47
CA SER A 131 -9.14 -17.86 2.37
C SER A 131 -10.32 -16.94 2.68
N TRP A 132 -10.06 -15.66 3.06
CA TRP A 132 -11.09 -14.69 3.41
C TRP A 132 -12.02 -14.42 2.25
N THR A 133 -13.34 -14.58 2.49
CA THR A 133 -14.38 -14.43 1.48
C THR A 133 -15.14 -13.12 1.64
N LEU A 134 -15.89 -12.75 0.59
CA LEU A 134 -16.77 -11.58 0.62
C LEU A 134 -17.80 -11.69 1.75
N ASP A 135 -18.44 -12.85 1.94
CA ASP A 135 -19.44 -13.05 3.00
C ASP A 135 -18.84 -12.88 4.40
N GLN A 136 -17.61 -13.37 4.60
CA GLN A 136 -16.89 -13.17 5.86
C GLN A 136 -16.56 -11.69 6.09
N ALA A 137 -16.14 -10.97 5.04
CA ALA A 137 -15.86 -9.53 5.09
C ALA A 137 -17.11 -8.72 5.44
N LEU A 138 -18.26 -9.02 4.80
CA LEU A 138 -19.53 -8.38 5.08
C LEU A 138 -20.04 -8.68 6.49
N THR A 139 -19.86 -9.92 6.96
CA THR A 139 -20.20 -10.32 8.32
C THR A 139 -19.35 -9.60 9.34
N ALA A 140 -18.02 -9.56 9.14
CA ALA A 140 -17.09 -8.86 10.02
C ALA A 140 -17.34 -7.35 10.05
N ALA A 141 -17.78 -6.74 8.95
CA ALA A 141 -18.14 -5.33 8.92
C ALA A 141 -19.31 -4.97 9.86
N ARG A 142 -20.20 -5.92 10.14
CA ARG A 142 -21.32 -5.75 11.09
C ARG A 142 -20.87 -5.85 12.54
N HIS A 143 -19.87 -6.69 12.82
CA HIS A 143 -19.41 -7.01 14.19
C HIS A 143 -18.16 -6.22 14.63
N GLY A 144 -17.59 -5.43 13.75
CA GLY A 144 -16.88 -4.21 14.12
C GLY A 144 -15.42 -4.29 14.50
N ARG A 145 -14.63 -5.34 14.19
CA ARG A 145 -13.17 -5.19 14.37
C ARG A 145 -12.55 -4.45 13.21
N VAL A 146 -11.79 -3.39 13.52
CA VAL A 146 -11.06 -2.60 12.52
C VAL A 146 -9.61 -2.41 12.93
N LYS A 147 -8.74 -2.29 11.92
CA LYS A 147 -7.35 -1.87 12.09
C LYS A 147 -7.10 -0.61 11.28
N LEU A 148 -6.41 0.35 11.89
CA LEU A 148 -5.99 1.57 11.20
C LEU A 148 -4.70 1.33 10.44
N ARG A 149 -4.66 1.74 9.17
CA ARG A 149 -3.46 1.81 8.33
C ARG A 149 -3.48 3.04 7.47
N SER A 150 -2.35 3.71 7.43
CA SER A 150 -2.12 4.86 6.55
C SER A 150 -1.50 4.37 5.25
N PRO A 151 -2.04 4.71 4.08
CA PRO A 151 -1.31 4.52 2.82
C PRO A 151 -0.04 5.40 2.75
N VAL A 152 0.89 5.02 1.91
CA VAL A 152 1.93 5.91 1.38
C VAL A 152 1.28 6.75 0.29
N GLU A 153 1.31 8.07 0.42
CA GLU A 153 0.87 9.00 -0.63
C GLU A 153 2.09 9.59 -1.33
N VAL A 154 2.12 9.46 -2.65
CA VAL A 154 3.12 10.06 -3.52
C VAL A 154 2.45 11.20 -4.28
N ILE A 155 2.97 12.41 -4.12
CA ILE A 155 2.47 13.63 -4.77
C ILE A 155 3.50 14.11 -5.76
N ARG A 156 3.14 14.24 -7.02
CA ARG A 156 3.96 14.87 -8.04
C ARG A 156 3.90 16.39 -7.89
N LYS A 157 5.05 17.04 -7.78
CA LYS A 157 5.09 18.51 -7.58
C LYS A 157 4.75 19.29 -8.85
N ASP A 158 4.96 18.70 -10.03
CA ASP A 158 4.67 19.30 -11.34
C ASP A 158 3.17 19.43 -11.63
N SER A 159 2.40 18.40 -11.30
CA SER A 159 0.98 18.28 -11.67
C SER A 159 0.04 18.27 -10.46
N GLY A 160 0.57 18.09 -9.25
CA GLY A 160 -0.23 17.84 -8.06
C GLY A 160 -0.91 16.47 -8.05
N ALA A 161 -0.62 15.62 -9.05
CA ALA A 161 -1.19 14.27 -9.12
C ALA A 161 -0.77 13.44 -7.93
N LYS A 162 -1.74 12.68 -7.39
CA LYS A 162 -1.57 11.86 -6.18
C LYS A 162 -1.73 10.39 -6.52
N LEU A 163 -0.86 9.57 -5.94
CA LEU A 163 -0.92 8.12 -5.96
C LEU A 163 -0.92 7.63 -4.51
N CYS A 164 -1.68 6.58 -4.23
CA CYS A 164 -1.74 5.96 -2.91
C CYS A 164 -1.38 4.48 -3.01
N GLY A 165 -0.52 4.01 -2.13
CA GLY A 165 -0.10 2.61 -2.05
C GLY A 165 0.45 2.30 -0.67
N PHE A 166 1.21 1.21 -0.52
CA PHE A 166 1.74 0.79 0.78
C PHE A 166 3.24 0.53 0.77
N LEU A 167 3.81 0.26 -0.41
CA LEU A 167 5.24 0.03 -0.60
C LEU A 167 5.76 0.88 -1.76
N PHE A 168 6.63 1.83 -1.43
CA PHE A 168 7.36 2.66 -2.38
C PHE A 168 8.78 2.15 -2.54
N GLY A 169 9.31 2.19 -3.76
CA GLY A 169 10.69 1.83 -4.05
C GLY A 169 11.30 2.64 -5.18
N ALA A 170 12.61 2.94 -5.09
CA ALA A 170 13.37 3.61 -6.13
C ALA A 170 14.81 3.06 -6.19
N GLY A 171 15.54 3.42 -7.24
CA GLY A 171 16.89 2.91 -7.50
C GLY A 171 16.89 1.49 -8.06
N ALA A 172 17.83 0.66 -7.68
CA ALA A 172 18.01 -0.72 -8.18
C ALA A 172 16.76 -1.59 -7.98
N PHE A 173 15.85 -1.20 -7.08
CA PHE A 173 14.56 -1.88 -6.92
C PHE A 173 13.66 -1.72 -8.15
N VAL A 174 13.74 -0.60 -8.85
CA VAL A 174 13.02 -0.36 -10.12
C VAL A 174 13.57 -1.28 -11.21
N ASP A 175 14.90 -1.33 -11.35
CA ASP A 175 15.56 -2.12 -12.38
C ASP A 175 15.28 -3.62 -12.19
N ALA A 176 15.34 -4.11 -10.94
CA ALA A 176 15.03 -5.49 -10.60
C ALA A 176 13.57 -5.85 -10.92
N THR A 177 12.63 -4.95 -10.60
CA THR A 177 11.21 -5.18 -10.89
C THR A 177 10.91 -5.12 -12.38
N ALA A 178 11.51 -4.16 -13.11
CA ALA A 178 11.36 -4.06 -14.55
C ALA A 178 11.91 -5.31 -15.26
N LEU A 179 13.04 -5.84 -14.80
CA LEU A 179 13.62 -7.09 -15.30
C LEU A 179 12.65 -8.26 -15.06
N ALA A 180 12.12 -8.40 -13.85
CA ALA A 180 11.15 -9.44 -13.52
C ALA A 180 9.89 -9.36 -14.38
N GLN A 181 9.34 -8.16 -14.62
CA GLN A 181 8.18 -7.97 -15.49
C GLN A 181 8.46 -8.28 -16.96
N ARG A 182 9.64 -7.92 -17.49
CA ARG A 182 10.05 -8.24 -18.86
C ARG A 182 10.16 -9.75 -19.06
N THR A 183 10.74 -10.46 -18.10
CA THR A 183 10.89 -11.93 -18.14
C THR A 183 9.53 -12.64 -18.14
N HIS A 184 8.55 -12.13 -17.38
CA HIS A 184 7.18 -12.63 -17.41
C HIS A 184 6.45 -12.38 -18.75
N ARG A 185 6.67 -11.22 -19.39
CA ARG A 185 6.08 -10.88 -20.70
C ARG A 185 6.70 -11.69 -21.84
N ALA A 186 7.97 -12.07 -21.74
CA ALA A 186 8.67 -12.88 -22.74
C ALA A 186 8.26 -14.37 -22.73
N GLY A 187 7.22 -14.75 -21.98
CA GLY A 187 6.67 -16.11 -21.99
C GLY A 187 7.53 -17.16 -21.29
N ALA A 188 8.51 -16.73 -20.50
CA ALA A 188 9.29 -17.63 -19.64
C ALA A 188 8.39 -18.16 -18.50
N PHE A 189 7.49 -19.10 -18.85
CA PHE A 189 6.59 -19.78 -17.90
C PHE A 189 7.33 -20.67 -16.90
N ASN A 190 8.64 -20.88 -17.07
CA ASN A 190 9.44 -21.64 -16.13
C ASN A 190 9.95 -20.71 -15.04
N GLY A 191 9.45 -20.87 -13.81
CA GLY A 191 9.95 -20.19 -12.62
C GLY A 191 11.47 -20.28 -12.44
N VAL A 192 12.10 -21.27 -13.08
CA VAL A 192 13.54 -21.48 -13.20
C VAL A 192 14.23 -20.34 -13.95
N ALA A 193 13.69 -19.87 -15.09
CA ALA A 193 14.31 -18.78 -15.87
C ALA A 193 14.23 -17.43 -15.14
N VAL A 194 13.11 -17.16 -14.44
CA VAL A 194 12.97 -15.99 -13.58
C VAL A 194 13.90 -16.09 -12.37
N GLY A 195 14.01 -17.28 -11.77
CA GLY A 195 14.94 -17.54 -10.67
C GLY A 195 16.40 -17.36 -11.12
N LEU A 196 16.77 -17.85 -12.29
CA LEU A 196 18.13 -17.67 -12.85
C LEU A 196 18.45 -16.20 -13.16
N ALA A 197 17.49 -15.44 -13.74
CA ALA A 197 17.68 -14.01 -14.01
C ALA A 197 17.82 -13.21 -12.72
N LEU A 198 17.03 -13.51 -11.68
CA LEU A 198 17.16 -12.90 -10.35
C LEU A 198 18.48 -13.32 -9.68
N CYS A 199 18.86 -14.61 -9.74
CA CYS A 199 20.15 -15.07 -9.25
C CYS A 199 21.32 -14.41 -9.99
N TRP A 200 21.23 -14.24 -11.30
CA TRP A 200 22.24 -13.54 -12.08
C TRP A 200 22.33 -12.07 -11.70
N ALA A 201 21.21 -11.36 -11.57
CA ALA A 201 21.17 -9.98 -11.10
C ALA A 201 21.76 -9.84 -9.68
N ILE A 202 21.43 -10.78 -8.78
CA ILE A 202 22.00 -10.83 -7.43
C ILE A 202 23.50 -11.11 -7.49
N LEU A 203 23.95 -12.07 -8.31
CA LEU A 203 25.39 -12.37 -8.47
C LEU A 203 26.14 -11.18 -9.06
N GLN A 204 25.61 -10.52 -10.09
CA GLN A 204 26.18 -9.30 -10.65
C GLN A 204 26.25 -8.16 -9.60
N THR A 205 25.26 -8.08 -8.74
CA THR A 205 25.22 -7.08 -7.68
C THR A 205 26.20 -7.41 -6.54
N LEU A 206 26.36 -8.69 -6.21
CA LEU A 206 27.25 -9.16 -5.13
C LEU A 206 28.72 -9.20 -5.57
N PHE A 207 29.01 -9.64 -6.80
CA PHE A 207 30.35 -9.92 -7.30
C PHE A 207 30.81 -8.98 -8.43
N GLY A 208 29.90 -8.16 -8.98
CA GLY A 208 30.26 -7.13 -9.96
C GLY A 208 31.23 -6.12 -9.37
N GLY A 209 32.18 -5.66 -10.17
CA GLY A 209 33.14 -4.62 -9.75
C GLY A 209 32.43 -3.32 -9.32
N ALA A 210 33.14 -2.45 -8.59
CA ALA A 210 32.59 -1.18 -8.09
C ALA A 210 32.01 -0.27 -9.20
N ASN A 211 32.47 -0.45 -10.44
CA ASN A 211 32.06 0.30 -11.63
C ASN A 211 30.89 -0.37 -12.39
N SER A 212 30.31 -1.45 -11.87
CA SER A 212 29.14 -2.07 -12.49
C SER A 212 27.96 -1.07 -12.49
N ALA A 213 27.28 -0.92 -13.63
CA ALA A 213 26.09 -0.07 -13.75
C ALA A 213 25.01 -0.44 -12.70
N TRP A 214 24.91 -1.72 -12.32
CA TRP A 214 24.01 -2.23 -11.28
C TRP A 214 24.35 -1.72 -9.87
N ARG A 215 25.59 -1.29 -9.62
CA ARG A 215 26.07 -0.80 -8.32
C ARG A 215 26.22 0.72 -8.25
N ALA A 216 26.23 1.37 -9.41
CA ALA A 216 26.39 2.82 -9.51
C ALA A 216 25.28 3.58 -8.79
N GLY A 217 24.07 2.96 -8.74
CA GLY A 217 22.90 3.59 -8.17
C GLY A 217 22.38 4.76 -8.99
N ASN A 218 21.32 5.38 -8.52
CA ASN A 218 20.69 6.52 -9.16
C ASN A 218 20.92 7.78 -8.32
N ARG A 219 21.19 8.90 -8.96
CA ARG A 219 21.28 10.18 -8.26
C ARG A 219 19.91 10.54 -7.72
N MET A 220 19.84 10.81 -6.42
CA MET A 220 18.62 11.17 -5.71
C MET A 220 18.89 12.36 -4.80
N ARG A 221 18.09 13.40 -4.93
CA ARG A 221 18.02 14.46 -3.93
C ARG A 221 16.88 14.14 -3.00
N ILE A 222 17.19 13.91 -1.73
CA ILE A 222 16.23 13.50 -0.71
C ILE A 222 16.28 14.49 0.44
N ARG A 223 15.11 15.01 0.84
CA ARG A 223 14.96 15.87 2.01
C ARG A 223 13.91 15.27 2.94
N PHE A 224 14.36 14.75 4.09
CA PHE A 224 13.46 14.23 5.12
C PHE A 224 12.88 15.37 5.95
N GLN A 225 11.57 15.30 6.26
CA GLN A 225 10.90 16.24 7.15
C GLN A 225 10.88 15.67 8.57
N SER A 226 11.21 16.52 9.56
CA SER A 226 11.20 16.15 10.98
C SER A 226 9.81 16.30 11.58
N ARG A 227 9.48 15.44 12.52
CA ARG A 227 8.27 15.55 13.36
C ARG A 227 8.60 16.31 14.64
N GLY A 228 8.72 17.65 14.57
CA GLY A 228 9.12 18.48 15.71
C GLY A 228 10.59 18.33 16.14
N ASP A 229 10.97 18.93 17.26
CA ASP A 229 12.36 19.01 17.75
C ASP A 229 13.02 17.65 18.04
N GLU A 230 12.27 16.63 18.44
CA GLU A 230 12.81 15.29 18.74
C GLU A 230 13.19 14.50 17.49
N GLY A 231 12.61 14.80 16.32
CA GLY A 231 12.91 14.13 15.04
C GLY A 231 14.21 14.58 14.38
N VAL A 232 14.81 15.69 14.82
CA VAL A 232 16.03 16.26 14.22
C VAL A 232 17.24 15.35 14.39
N HIS A 233 17.30 14.54 15.45
CA HIS A 233 18.44 13.67 15.71
C HIS A 233 18.52 12.42 14.81
N ALA A 234 17.40 11.85 14.39
CA ALA A 234 17.38 10.67 13.51
C ALA A 234 17.56 11.06 12.03
N ALA A 235 17.03 12.20 11.60
CA ALA A 235 17.17 12.72 10.23
C ALA A 235 18.45 13.54 10.03
N GLY A 236 19.11 14.01 11.09
CA GLY A 236 20.12 15.07 11.07
C GLY A 236 21.31 14.85 10.11
N LYS A 237 21.81 13.62 9.96
CA LYS A 237 22.91 13.30 9.02
C LYS A 237 22.44 13.09 7.58
N HIS A 238 21.13 12.86 7.38
CA HIS A 238 20.54 12.53 6.08
C HIS A 238 19.41 13.51 5.70
N ALA A 239 19.27 14.62 6.44
CA ALA A 239 18.15 15.56 6.34
C ALA A 239 18.00 16.17 4.93
N ASP A 240 19.12 16.49 4.28
CA ASP A 240 19.13 17.00 2.89
C ASP A 240 20.39 16.46 2.19
N THR A 241 20.22 15.56 1.22
CA THR A 241 21.32 14.92 0.52
C THR A 241 21.05 14.83 -0.96
N ASP A 242 22.05 15.21 -1.78
CA ASP A 242 22.07 15.00 -3.22
C ASP A 242 23.27 14.11 -3.56
N ARG A 243 23.04 12.82 -3.70
CA ARG A 243 24.05 11.83 -4.03
C ARG A 243 23.49 10.58 -4.68
N ALA A 244 24.37 9.75 -5.21
CA ALA A 244 23.99 8.44 -5.72
C ALA A 244 23.50 7.53 -4.58
N ARG A 245 22.34 6.92 -4.76
CA ARG A 245 21.73 5.94 -3.86
C ARG A 245 21.46 4.64 -4.60
N TYR A 246 21.76 3.53 -3.95
CA TYR A 246 21.54 2.21 -4.50
C TYR A 246 20.07 1.82 -4.44
N ILE A 247 19.46 1.93 -3.26
CA ILE A 247 18.04 1.64 -3.02
C ILE A 247 17.45 2.71 -2.09
N LEU A 248 16.22 3.09 -2.38
CA LEU A 248 15.32 3.79 -1.48
C LEU A 248 14.03 2.97 -1.41
N LEU A 249 13.68 2.45 -0.22
CA LEU A 249 12.41 1.81 0.05
C LEU A 249 11.68 2.60 1.14
N ALA A 250 10.36 2.74 1.01
CA ALA A 250 9.52 3.33 2.06
C ALA A 250 8.20 2.57 2.17
N SER A 251 7.71 2.38 3.40
CA SER A 251 6.46 1.66 3.64
C SER A 251 5.80 2.06 4.94
N THR A 252 4.48 1.99 4.96
CA THR A 252 3.65 2.12 6.16
C THR A 252 3.20 0.76 6.72
N LEU A 253 3.41 -0.34 5.99
CA LEU A 253 3.08 -1.70 6.44
C LEU A 253 3.88 -2.06 7.70
N LYS A 254 3.23 -2.70 8.66
CA LYS A 254 3.89 -3.24 9.87
C LYS A 254 4.54 -4.59 9.60
N ARG A 255 3.94 -5.39 8.72
CA ARG A 255 4.42 -6.72 8.33
C ARG A 255 4.65 -6.75 6.82
N MET A 256 5.80 -7.26 6.41
CA MET A 256 6.13 -7.44 4.99
C MET A 256 5.88 -8.89 4.57
N PRO A 257 5.61 -9.15 3.27
CA PRO A 257 5.55 -10.51 2.74
C PRO A 257 6.77 -11.35 3.09
N ILE A 258 6.61 -12.67 3.14
CA ILE A 258 7.64 -13.65 3.50
C ILE A 258 8.39 -13.35 4.81
N GLY A 259 7.82 -12.54 5.69
CA GLY A 259 8.35 -12.24 7.02
C GLY A 259 9.61 -11.37 7.06
N ILE A 260 10.01 -10.76 5.94
CA ILE A 260 11.16 -9.86 5.90
C ILE A 260 10.91 -8.58 6.72
N ARG A 261 11.99 -8.01 7.27
CA ARG A 261 11.91 -6.82 8.14
C ARG A 261 12.94 -5.75 7.73
N PRO A 262 12.93 -5.28 6.47
CA PRO A 262 13.96 -4.37 5.98
C PRO A 262 14.02 -3.06 6.78
N PHE A 263 12.89 -2.66 7.35
CA PHE A 263 12.79 -1.45 8.19
C PHE A 263 13.07 -1.70 9.69
N GLY A 264 13.44 -2.92 10.09
CA GLY A 264 13.66 -3.29 11.49
C GLY A 264 12.39 -3.77 12.21
N VAL A 265 12.25 -3.42 13.50
CA VAL A 265 11.11 -3.83 14.32
C VAL A 265 9.79 -3.30 13.75
N PRO A 266 8.72 -4.12 13.69
CA PRO A 266 7.41 -3.69 13.22
C PRO A 266 6.84 -2.52 14.04
N ARG A 267 6.51 -1.42 13.37
CA ARG A 267 5.94 -0.21 13.99
C ARG A 267 5.03 0.54 13.02
N ALA A 268 4.27 1.50 13.51
CA ALA A 268 3.45 2.41 12.71
C ALA A 268 4.32 3.52 12.09
N GLY A 269 3.75 4.28 11.16
CA GLY A 269 4.39 5.41 10.49
C GLY A 269 5.09 5.04 9.19
N LEU A 270 5.55 6.05 8.48
CA LEU A 270 6.34 5.90 7.27
C LEU A 270 7.79 5.55 7.66
N LYS A 271 8.21 4.35 7.29
CA LYS A 271 9.56 3.82 7.52
C LYS A 271 10.33 3.80 6.23
N THR A 272 11.57 4.22 6.25
CA THR A 272 12.44 4.30 5.08
C THR A 272 13.71 3.49 5.30
N LEU A 273 14.11 2.71 4.30
CA LEU A 273 15.44 2.13 4.17
C LEU A 273 16.14 2.81 3.00
N LEU A 274 17.25 3.47 3.27
CA LEU A 274 18.09 4.14 2.30
C LEU A 274 19.44 3.44 2.24
N VAL A 275 19.88 3.04 1.05
CA VAL A 275 21.18 2.37 0.84
C VAL A 275 22.05 3.24 -0.06
N ASP A 276 23.25 3.56 0.41
CA ASP A 276 24.24 4.35 -0.35
C ASP A 276 24.75 3.58 -1.57
N ALA A 277 25.17 4.30 -2.60
CA ALA A 277 25.82 3.74 -3.77
C ALA A 277 27.33 4.13 -3.78
N PRO A 278 28.22 3.21 -4.17
CA PRO A 278 27.98 1.78 -4.36
C PRO A 278 27.75 1.05 -3.02
N PRO A 279 26.88 0.03 -2.96
CA PRO A 279 26.60 -0.64 -1.70
C PRO A 279 27.82 -1.40 -1.19
N ARG A 280 28.18 -1.17 0.08
CA ARG A 280 29.31 -1.81 0.73
C ARG A 280 28.86 -3.06 1.47
N TRP A 281 29.68 -4.11 1.48
CA TRP A 281 29.40 -5.34 2.23
C TRP A 281 28.03 -5.94 1.95
N LEU A 282 27.52 -5.80 0.70
CA LEU A 282 26.13 -6.15 0.34
C LEU A 282 25.77 -7.59 0.71
N ALA A 283 26.68 -8.55 0.46
CA ALA A 283 26.47 -9.96 0.79
C ALA A 283 26.28 -10.19 2.32
N ALA A 284 27.04 -9.49 3.14
CA ALA A 284 26.95 -9.58 4.60
C ALA A 284 25.78 -8.76 5.16
N ALA A 285 25.48 -7.61 4.55
CA ALA A 285 24.42 -6.71 5.00
C ALA A 285 23.02 -7.23 4.67
N THR A 286 22.82 -7.82 3.47
CA THR A 286 21.51 -8.25 2.99
C THR A 286 20.77 -9.18 3.98
N PRO A 287 21.33 -10.29 4.49
CA PRO A 287 20.64 -11.15 5.42
C PRO A 287 20.27 -10.44 6.73
N LEU A 288 21.14 -9.54 7.21
CA LEU A 288 20.87 -8.75 8.42
C LEU A 288 19.80 -7.68 8.21
N ILE A 289 19.78 -7.02 7.04
CA ILE A 289 18.72 -6.07 6.68
C ILE A 289 17.37 -6.79 6.57
N VAL A 290 17.35 -7.92 5.88
CA VAL A 290 16.12 -8.73 5.68
C VAL A 290 15.60 -9.28 7.02
N ALA A 291 16.50 -9.67 7.93
CA ALA A 291 16.14 -10.11 9.27
C ALA A 291 15.73 -8.98 10.22
N GLY A 292 15.97 -7.71 9.84
CA GLY A 292 15.66 -6.55 10.68
C GLY A 292 16.69 -6.28 11.77
N SER A 293 17.94 -6.77 11.62
CA SER A 293 19.02 -6.61 12.61
C SER A 293 19.28 -5.13 12.94
N PRO A 294 19.44 -4.76 14.23
CA PRO A 294 19.79 -3.41 14.64
C PRO A 294 21.32 -3.14 14.64
N ALA A 295 22.12 -3.98 13.99
CA ALA A 295 23.57 -3.91 14.03
C ALA A 295 24.08 -2.51 13.59
N ALA A 296 24.77 -1.81 14.49
CA ALA A 296 25.23 -0.43 14.27
C ALA A 296 26.22 -0.24 13.11
N TRP A 297 26.93 -1.32 12.71
CA TRP A 297 27.84 -1.24 11.57
C TRP A 297 27.11 -1.06 10.23
N LEU A 298 25.82 -1.48 10.14
CA LEU A 298 24.99 -1.31 8.94
C LEU A 298 24.86 0.17 8.57
N ASP A 299 24.57 1.03 9.54
CA ASP A 299 24.49 2.48 9.29
C ASP A 299 25.82 3.05 8.80
N ARG A 300 26.95 2.65 9.44
CA ARG A 300 28.30 3.04 9.00
C ARG A 300 28.66 2.50 7.61
N ALA A 301 28.09 1.39 7.20
CA ALA A 301 28.25 0.79 5.88
C ALA A 301 27.33 1.39 4.81
N GLY A 302 26.46 2.35 5.17
CA GLY A 302 25.57 3.04 4.25
C GLY A 302 24.16 2.45 4.13
N TYR A 303 23.70 1.72 5.16
CA TYR A 303 22.33 1.17 5.23
C TYR A 303 21.56 1.88 6.32
N HIS A 304 20.83 2.93 5.95
CA HIS A 304 20.19 3.85 6.88
C HIS A 304 18.70 3.54 7.01
N ARG A 305 18.22 3.37 8.24
CA ARG A 305 16.80 3.27 8.56
C ARG A 305 16.34 4.58 9.17
N ILE A 306 15.38 5.22 8.49
CA ILE A 306 14.92 6.57 8.85
C ILE A 306 13.41 6.53 9.01
N ASP A 307 12.90 7.05 10.12
CA ASP A 307 11.49 7.29 10.35
C ASP A 307 11.21 8.77 10.15
N SER A 308 10.34 9.09 9.22
CA SER A 308 9.94 10.46 8.92
C SER A 308 8.49 10.48 8.46
N PRO A 309 7.67 11.47 8.82
CA PRO A 309 6.30 11.57 8.35
C PRO A 309 6.22 11.80 6.84
N SER A 310 7.27 12.39 6.25
CA SER A 310 7.37 12.65 4.83
C SER A 310 8.81 12.94 4.41
N PHE A 311 9.08 12.80 3.12
CA PHE A 311 10.30 13.28 2.48
C PHE A 311 9.99 13.79 1.07
N ASP A 312 10.78 14.78 0.64
CA ASP A 312 10.84 15.21 -0.74
C ASP A 312 11.90 14.41 -1.48
N LEU A 313 11.61 14.00 -2.69
CA LEU A 313 12.48 13.23 -3.57
C LEU A 313 12.51 13.85 -4.96
N SER A 314 13.73 14.16 -5.47
CA SER A 314 13.96 14.46 -6.87
C SER A 314 14.77 13.32 -7.48
N ILE A 315 14.24 12.68 -8.51
CA ILE A 315 14.84 11.50 -9.16
C ILE A 315 14.49 11.47 -10.64
N ASP A 316 15.50 11.28 -11.50
CA ASP A 316 15.31 11.19 -12.96
C ASP A 316 14.83 9.80 -13.39
N SER A 317 15.26 8.76 -12.70
CA SER A 317 14.78 7.39 -12.92
C SER A 317 13.36 7.20 -12.39
N GLY A 318 12.68 6.13 -12.82
CA GLY A 318 11.35 5.83 -12.31
C GLY A 318 11.35 5.42 -10.83
N PHE A 319 10.12 5.31 -10.29
CA PHE A 319 9.87 4.71 -8.98
C PHE A 319 8.79 3.63 -9.08
N ILE A 320 8.66 2.81 -8.06
CA ILE A 320 7.66 1.77 -7.94
C ILE A 320 6.73 2.07 -6.78
N LEU A 321 5.44 1.86 -6.98
CA LEU A 321 4.43 1.85 -5.92
C LEU A 321 3.60 0.56 -6.05
N ASP A 322 3.63 -0.29 -5.03
CA ASP A 322 2.96 -1.60 -5.00
C ASP A 322 3.16 -2.41 -6.29
N GLY A 323 4.40 -2.50 -6.76
CA GLY A 323 4.80 -3.30 -7.92
C GLY A 323 4.56 -2.66 -9.29
N GLU A 324 3.99 -1.46 -9.39
CA GLU A 324 3.83 -0.72 -10.64
C GLU A 324 4.88 0.37 -10.79
N VAL A 325 5.42 0.51 -11.99
CA VAL A 325 6.48 1.48 -12.32
C VAL A 325 5.88 2.79 -12.77
N TYR A 326 6.35 3.89 -12.21
CA TYR A 326 5.96 5.25 -12.54
C TYR A 326 7.19 6.08 -12.96
N PRO A 327 7.01 7.11 -13.81
CA PRO A 327 8.10 8.01 -14.18
C PRO A 327 8.59 8.82 -12.98
N GLY A 328 9.89 9.10 -12.93
CA GLY A 328 10.52 9.95 -11.93
C GLY A 328 10.02 11.40 -11.97
N GLY A 329 10.75 12.30 -11.34
CA GLY A 329 10.45 13.73 -11.22
C GLY A 329 10.60 14.23 -9.78
N ASP A 330 10.03 15.38 -9.51
CA ASP A 330 9.97 15.97 -8.17
C ASP A 330 8.72 15.47 -7.43
N LEU A 331 8.94 14.76 -6.35
CA LEU A 331 7.93 14.04 -5.59
C LEU A 331 7.94 14.47 -4.13
N THR A 332 6.77 14.47 -3.50
CA THR A 332 6.62 14.41 -2.04
C THR A 332 6.04 13.06 -1.68
N VAL A 333 6.74 12.28 -0.87
CA VAL A 333 6.29 10.98 -0.34
C VAL A 333 5.95 11.15 1.13
N ARG A 334 4.73 10.80 1.53
CA ARG A 334 4.29 10.99 2.90
C ARG A 334 3.35 9.88 3.39
N GLU A 335 3.21 9.81 4.69
CA GLU A 335 2.13 9.04 5.30
C GLU A 335 0.80 9.77 5.05
N ALA A 336 -0.15 9.09 4.40
CA ALA A 336 -1.49 9.62 4.18
C ALA A 336 -2.36 9.45 5.43
N ARG A 337 -3.58 10.00 5.39
CA ARG A 337 -4.58 9.80 6.43
C ARG A 337 -4.86 8.31 6.63
N ALA A 338 -4.93 7.90 7.90
CA ALA A 338 -5.26 6.53 8.26
C ALA A 338 -6.68 6.17 7.82
N LEU A 339 -6.83 4.97 7.26
CA LEU A 339 -8.08 4.35 6.87
C LEU A 339 -8.43 3.21 7.83
N SER A 340 -9.72 2.97 8.02
CA SER A 340 -10.25 1.91 8.89
C SER A 340 -10.49 0.64 8.07
N PHE A 341 -9.68 -0.39 8.30
CA PHE A 341 -9.81 -1.67 7.61
C PHE A 341 -10.54 -2.69 8.48
N VAL A 342 -11.61 -3.28 7.92
CA VAL A 342 -12.32 -4.41 8.55
C VAL A 342 -11.42 -5.65 8.55
N VAL A 343 -11.34 -6.32 9.69
CA VAL A 343 -10.49 -7.51 9.87
C VAL A 343 -11.27 -8.63 10.56
N PRO A 344 -10.80 -9.88 10.45
CA PRO A 344 -11.40 -11.04 11.12
C PRO A 344 -11.60 -10.86 12.62
#